data_e3adaea997c55ea409d9cc266b3aa244
#
_entry.id   e3adaea997c55ea409d9cc266b3aa244
#
_cell.length_a   1.000
_cell.length_b   1.000
_cell.length_c   1.000
_cell.angle_alpha   90.00
_cell.angle_beta   90.00
_cell.angle_gamma   90.00
#
_symmetry.space_group_name_H-M   'P 1'
#
loop_
_entity.id
_entity.type
_entity.pdbx_description
1 polymer ?
#
loop_
_entity_poly.entity_id
_entity_poly.type
_entity_poly.pdbx_seq_one_letter_code
_entity_poly.pdbx_strand_id
1 'polypeptide(L)'
;MSFQDLPKCFNSSIEKSFSRKKFFLVFPVLILCGLFIVFCRALAFGSSTWITMSMVFLPIFLSFGILLSLGVILIRIYYHEMKHIKFSFNQLILRSWKLIVGTSYLSVPTILIYLLLWVFLGIFLLLKEIPYFGPVIGVMLAFAPFVIILTSIILVFVNIALLFYIGPFIALKSHRKMDFTKEFFSHFRKNVFSYLLFFAVAVLPIGIILAILSLTAVLTNLHYLVASHVLSITLQWFFIMLPFCVFATPCVIFFYNFAAETYNVFFGKGEIDL
;
A
#
# COMPACT_ATOMS: atom_id res chain seq x y z
N MET A 1 27.52 7.46 -3.79
CA MET A 1 26.20 7.67 -4.35
C MET A 1 25.84 9.14 -4.30
N SER A 2 25.57 9.73 -5.45
CA SER A 2 25.40 11.19 -5.57
C SER A 2 23.92 11.55 -5.54
N PHE A 3 23.54 12.58 -4.77
CA PHE A 3 22.23 13.24 -4.84
C PHE A 3 21.86 13.68 -6.27
N GLN A 4 22.84 13.69 -7.19
CA GLN A 4 22.66 14.02 -8.60
C GLN A 4 21.85 12.98 -9.39
N ASP A 5 21.69 11.76 -8.89
CA ASP A 5 20.93 10.71 -9.57
C ASP A 5 19.41 10.83 -9.35
N LEU A 6 18.99 11.46 -8.23
CA LEU A 6 17.59 11.60 -7.87
C LEU A 6 16.75 12.38 -8.90
N PRO A 7 17.18 13.53 -9.45
CA PRO A 7 16.40 14.25 -10.46
C PRO A 7 16.24 13.45 -11.76
N LYS A 8 17.26 12.66 -12.13
CA LYS A 8 17.21 11.81 -13.34
C LYS A 8 16.17 10.70 -13.17
N CYS A 9 16.20 9.99 -12.03
CA CYS A 9 15.21 8.95 -11.71
C CYS A 9 13.79 9.52 -11.65
N PHE A 10 13.64 10.70 -11.07
CA PHE A 10 12.36 11.38 -10.94
C PHE A 10 11.77 11.74 -12.31
N ASN A 11 12.52 12.42 -13.16
CA ASN A 11 12.08 12.84 -14.50
C ASN A 11 11.73 11.62 -15.39
N SER A 12 12.60 10.59 -15.42
CA SER A 12 12.36 9.37 -16.18
C SER A 12 11.08 8.64 -15.71
N SER A 13 10.82 8.64 -14.40
CA SER A 13 9.65 7.99 -13.83
C SER A 13 8.35 8.74 -14.12
N ILE A 14 8.36 10.08 -14.08
CA ILE A 14 7.19 10.91 -14.41
C ILE A 14 6.81 10.76 -15.87
N GLU A 15 7.77 10.91 -16.80
CA GLU A 15 7.49 10.84 -18.24
C GLU A 15 6.73 9.55 -18.61
N LYS A 16 7.10 8.42 -18.00
CA LYS A 16 6.47 7.12 -18.27
C LYS A 16 5.26 6.81 -17.40
N SER A 17 4.87 7.71 -16.49
CA SER A 17 3.72 7.48 -15.60
C SER A 17 2.37 7.76 -16.28
N PHE A 18 2.35 8.61 -17.30
CA PHE A 18 1.12 8.98 -18.03
C PHE A 18 0.80 8.06 -19.22
N SER A 19 1.26 6.81 -19.20
CA SER A 19 0.93 5.84 -20.24
C SER A 19 -0.52 5.36 -20.12
N ARG A 20 -1.34 5.53 -21.18
CA ARG A 20 -2.73 5.06 -21.22
C ARG A 20 -2.86 3.56 -20.92
N LYS A 21 -1.91 2.74 -21.40
CA LYS A 21 -1.92 1.29 -21.17
C LYS A 21 -1.76 0.94 -19.70
N LYS A 22 -0.85 1.61 -19.00
CA LYS A 22 -0.65 1.42 -17.54
C LYS A 22 -1.84 1.93 -16.76
N PHE A 23 -2.45 3.05 -17.18
CA PHE A 23 -3.64 3.59 -16.55
C PHE A 23 -4.79 2.58 -16.57
N PHE A 24 -5.10 2.00 -17.71
CA PHE A 24 -6.16 0.98 -17.83
C PHE A 24 -5.85 -0.33 -17.11
N LEU A 25 -4.59 -0.62 -16.79
CA LEU A 25 -4.23 -1.75 -15.94
C LEU A 25 -4.42 -1.45 -14.45
N VAL A 26 -4.00 -0.27 -14.00
CA VAL A 26 -3.96 0.11 -12.58
C VAL A 26 -5.32 0.54 -12.07
N PHE A 27 -6.05 1.32 -12.85
CA PHE A 27 -7.34 1.89 -12.46
C PHE A 27 -8.38 0.84 -12.01
N PRO A 28 -8.63 -0.27 -12.74
CA PRO A 28 -9.57 -1.30 -12.27
C PRO A 28 -9.12 -1.97 -10.96
N VAL A 29 -7.81 -2.13 -10.77
CA VAL A 29 -7.27 -2.72 -9.53
C VAL A 29 -7.49 -1.77 -8.35
N LEU A 30 -7.30 -0.46 -8.54
CA LEU A 30 -7.59 0.53 -7.50
C LEU A 30 -9.08 0.62 -7.19
N ILE A 31 -9.96 0.49 -8.19
CA ILE A 31 -11.41 0.38 -7.96
C ILE A 31 -11.71 -0.84 -7.09
N LEU A 32 -11.12 -2.00 -7.38
CA LEU A 32 -11.30 -3.19 -6.57
C LEU A 32 -10.86 -2.97 -5.11
N CYS A 33 -9.70 -2.36 -4.89
CA CYS A 33 -9.23 -1.98 -3.56
C CYS A 33 -10.19 -0.98 -2.88
N GLY A 34 -10.68 0.00 -3.63
CA GLY A 34 -11.66 0.97 -3.13
C GLY A 34 -13.00 0.32 -2.75
N LEU A 35 -13.46 -0.65 -3.52
CA LEU A 35 -14.67 -1.42 -3.18
C LEU A 35 -14.53 -2.18 -1.86
N PHE A 36 -13.33 -2.68 -1.51
CA PHE A 36 -13.10 -3.24 -0.16
C PHE A 36 -13.31 -2.20 0.92
N ILE A 37 -12.87 -0.96 0.71
CA ILE A 37 -13.09 0.14 1.66
C ILE A 37 -14.58 0.43 1.82
N VAL A 38 -15.32 0.56 0.71
CA VAL A 38 -16.77 0.81 0.71
C VAL A 38 -17.50 -0.31 1.43
N PHE A 39 -17.15 -1.57 1.13
CA PHE A 39 -17.74 -2.75 1.76
C PHE A 39 -17.50 -2.79 3.27
N CYS A 40 -16.26 -2.57 3.72
CA CYS A 40 -15.93 -2.53 5.14
C CYS A 40 -16.65 -1.39 5.87
N ARG A 41 -16.83 -0.24 5.21
CA ARG A 41 -17.62 0.87 5.76
C ARG A 41 -19.10 0.53 5.89
N ALA A 42 -19.67 -0.16 4.90
CA ALA A 42 -21.04 -0.65 4.96
C ALA A 42 -21.25 -1.65 6.12
N LEU A 43 -20.32 -2.59 6.30
CA LEU A 43 -20.36 -3.55 7.41
C LEU A 43 -20.21 -2.89 8.79
N ALA A 44 -19.44 -1.80 8.86
CA ALA A 44 -19.24 -1.07 10.11
C ALA A 44 -20.43 -0.18 10.51
N PHE A 45 -21.43 -0.04 9.65
CA PHE A 45 -22.59 0.79 9.92
C PHE A 45 -23.40 0.28 11.12
N GLY A 46 -23.66 1.15 12.09
CA GLY A 46 -24.38 0.79 13.31
C GLY A 46 -23.60 -0.08 14.31
N SER A 47 -22.35 -0.39 14.03
CA SER A 47 -21.49 -1.14 14.95
C SER A 47 -20.82 -0.24 15.99
N SER A 48 -20.20 -0.85 17.01
CA SER A 48 -19.46 -0.13 18.03
C SER A 48 -18.27 0.63 17.45
N THR A 49 -17.83 1.68 18.14
CA THR A 49 -16.68 2.51 17.74
C THR A 49 -15.41 1.68 17.43
N TRP A 50 -15.19 0.62 18.19
CA TRP A 50 -14.05 -0.28 18.00
C TRP A 50 -14.07 -1.04 16.69
N ILE A 51 -15.23 -1.59 16.34
CA ILE A 51 -15.44 -2.29 15.06
C ILE A 51 -15.25 -1.29 13.92
N THR A 52 -15.81 -0.09 14.05
CA THR A 52 -15.66 0.96 13.04
C THR A 52 -14.19 1.31 12.83
N MET A 53 -13.40 1.46 13.90
CA MET A 53 -11.96 1.72 13.81
C MET A 53 -11.19 0.57 13.14
N SER A 54 -11.52 -0.69 13.47
CA SER A 54 -10.85 -1.85 12.83
C SER A 54 -11.15 -1.90 11.34
N MET A 55 -12.37 -1.60 10.94
CA MET A 55 -12.79 -1.63 9.54
C MET A 55 -12.19 -0.49 8.68
N VAL A 56 -11.46 0.46 9.28
CA VAL A 56 -10.66 1.45 8.53
C VAL A 56 -9.39 0.83 7.98
N PHE A 57 -8.66 0.07 8.79
CA PHE A 57 -7.36 -0.46 8.44
C PHE A 57 -7.42 -1.81 7.69
N LEU A 58 -8.42 -2.64 7.99
CA LEU A 58 -8.56 -3.96 7.39
C LEU A 58 -8.51 -3.95 5.86
N PRO A 59 -9.28 -3.12 5.13
CA PRO A 59 -9.22 -3.09 3.67
C PRO A 59 -7.87 -2.63 3.14
N ILE A 60 -7.14 -1.79 3.87
CA ILE A 60 -5.78 -1.35 3.49
C ILE A 60 -4.84 -2.55 3.49
N PHE A 61 -4.86 -3.37 4.55
CA PHE A 61 -4.02 -4.56 4.64
C PHE A 61 -4.41 -5.64 3.63
N LEU A 62 -5.69 -5.84 3.36
CA LEU A 62 -6.16 -6.76 2.32
C LEU A 62 -5.73 -6.30 0.92
N SER A 63 -5.77 -5.00 0.66
CA SER A 63 -5.34 -4.42 -0.62
C SER A 63 -3.82 -4.50 -0.83
N PHE A 64 -3.02 -4.63 0.23
CA PHE A 64 -1.56 -4.68 0.14
C PHE A 64 -1.06 -5.80 -0.78
N GLY A 65 -1.58 -7.02 -0.64
CA GLY A 65 -1.20 -8.15 -1.50
C GLY A 65 -1.53 -7.93 -2.97
N ILE A 66 -2.68 -7.31 -3.24
CA ILE A 66 -3.12 -6.96 -4.60
C ILE A 66 -2.20 -5.89 -5.19
N LEU A 67 -1.89 -4.84 -4.42
CA LEU A 67 -0.99 -3.76 -4.83
C LEU A 67 0.44 -4.26 -5.05
N LEU A 68 0.94 -5.18 -4.23
CA LEU A 68 2.25 -5.77 -4.43
C LEU A 68 2.32 -6.58 -5.74
N SER A 69 1.30 -7.36 -6.02
CA SER A 69 1.17 -8.12 -7.27
C SER A 69 1.10 -7.20 -8.49
N LEU A 70 0.32 -6.12 -8.39
CA LEU A 70 0.26 -5.07 -9.42
C LEU A 70 1.63 -4.42 -9.63
N GLY A 71 2.34 -4.14 -8.53
CA GLY A 71 3.69 -3.54 -8.56
C GLY A 71 4.68 -4.39 -9.33
N VAL A 72 4.69 -5.70 -9.13
CA VAL A 72 5.55 -6.62 -9.90
C VAL A 72 5.29 -6.53 -11.41
N ILE A 73 4.01 -6.46 -11.81
CA ILE A 73 3.64 -6.32 -13.23
C ILE A 73 4.12 -4.97 -13.77
N LEU A 74 3.84 -3.87 -13.06
CA LEU A 74 4.22 -2.52 -13.49
C LEU A 74 5.73 -2.35 -13.63
N ILE A 75 6.51 -2.88 -12.69
CA ILE A 75 7.97 -2.84 -12.72
C ILE A 75 8.51 -3.61 -13.93
N ARG A 76 7.95 -4.78 -14.24
CA ARG A 76 8.31 -5.54 -15.43
C ARG A 76 7.97 -4.80 -16.72
N ILE A 77 6.78 -4.19 -16.82
CA ILE A 77 6.39 -3.35 -17.95
C ILE A 77 7.37 -2.20 -18.11
N TYR A 78 7.65 -1.49 -17.02
CA TYR A 78 8.58 -0.36 -17.02
C TYR A 78 9.97 -0.76 -17.52
N TYR A 79 10.48 -1.89 -17.07
CA TYR A 79 11.78 -2.41 -17.48
C TYR A 79 11.85 -2.80 -18.97
N HIS A 80 10.78 -3.41 -19.52
CA HIS A 80 10.70 -3.70 -20.95
C HIS A 80 10.65 -2.43 -21.79
N GLU A 81 9.94 -1.40 -21.31
CA GLU A 81 9.92 -0.07 -21.94
C GLU A 81 11.31 0.59 -21.94
N MET A 82 12.07 0.45 -20.85
CA MET A 82 13.45 0.99 -20.77
C MET A 82 14.41 0.31 -21.73
N LYS A 83 14.27 -1.00 -21.92
CA LYS A 83 15.10 -1.77 -22.85
C LYS A 83 14.58 -1.76 -24.29
N HIS A 84 13.50 -1.04 -24.60
CA HIS A 84 12.84 -1.02 -25.92
C HIS A 84 12.48 -2.41 -26.47
N ILE A 85 12.20 -3.38 -25.58
CA ILE A 85 11.82 -4.73 -25.95
C ILE A 85 10.31 -4.75 -26.27
N LYS A 86 9.95 -5.19 -27.48
CA LYS A 86 8.54 -5.39 -27.84
C LYS A 86 7.96 -6.55 -27.03
N PHE A 87 6.89 -6.30 -26.31
CA PHE A 87 6.19 -7.31 -25.50
C PHE A 87 4.67 -7.22 -25.69
N SER A 88 4.00 -8.36 -25.54
CA SER A 88 2.53 -8.42 -25.45
C SER A 88 2.13 -8.42 -23.99
N PHE A 89 1.16 -7.54 -23.62
CA PHE A 89 0.65 -7.47 -22.25
C PHE A 89 0.14 -8.81 -21.73
N ASN A 90 -0.62 -9.52 -22.55
CA ASN A 90 -1.18 -10.82 -22.16
C ASN A 90 -0.10 -11.87 -21.87
N GLN A 91 0.95 -11.91 -22.69
CA GLN A 91 2.07 -12.83 -22.45
C GLN A 91 2.84 -12.49 -21.18
N LEU A 92 3.03 -11.19 -20.90
CA LEU A 92 3.74 -10.74 -19.71
C LEU A 92 2.95 -11.07 -18.43
N ILE A 93 1.64 -10.90 -18.43
CA ILE A 93 0.77 -11.27 -17.30
C ILE A 93 0.78 -12.78 -17.09
N LEU A 94 0.65 -13.58 -18.15
CA LEU A 94 0.66 -15.05 -18.06
C LEU A 94 2.00 -15.59 -17.53
N ARG A 95 3.11 -15.06 -18.01
CA ARG A 95 4.45 -15.44 -17.51
C ARG A 95 4.68 -15.00 -16.06
N SER A 96 4.08 -13.89 -15.65
CA SER A 96 4.20 -13.36 -14.28
C SER A 96 3.23 -14.00 -13.29
N TRP A 97 2.28 -14.83 -13.73
CA TRP A 97 1.20 -15.34 -12.90
C TRP A 97 1.68 -16.04 -11.60
N LYS A 98 2.67 -16.92 -11.73
CA LYS A 98 3.27 -17.59 -10.54
C LYS A 98 3.89 -16.61 -9.55
N LEU A 99 4.51 -15.53 -10.07
CA LEU A 99 5.08 -14.47 -9.23
C LEU A 99 3.97 -13.63 -8.58
N ILE A 100 2.93 -13.28 -9.33
CA ILE A 100 1.78 -12.53 -8.86
C ILE A 100 1.14 -13.23 -7.65
N VAL A 101 0.84 -14.52 -7.80
CA VAL A 101 0.26 -15.34 -6.71
C VAL A 101 1.26 -15.47 -5.56
N GLY A 102 2.54 -15.75 -5.85
CA GLY A 102 3.57 -15.88 -4.81
C GLY A 102 3.80 -14.60 -4.02
N THR A 103 3.68 -13.42 -4.65
CA THR A 103 3.86 -12.12 -3.98
C THR A 103 2.67 -11.72 -3.13
N SER A 104 1.45 -12.10 -3.50
CA SER A 104 0.27 -11.81 -2.68
C SER A 104 0.35 -12.45 -1.29
N TYR A 105 1.02 -13.60 -1.15
CA TYR A 105 1.24 -14.25 0.15
C TYR A 105 2.13 -13.44 1.11
N LEU A 106 2.93 -12.48 0.62
CA LEU A 106 3.72 -11.61 1.49
C LEU A 106 2.87 -10.65 2.33
N SER A 107 1.61 -10.46 1.98
CA SER A 107 0.67 -9.69 2.80
C SER A 107 0.14 -10.47 4.01
N VAL A 108 0.20 -11.79 3.98
CA VAL A 108 -0.38 -12.63 5.04
C VAL A 108 0.23 -12.34 6.42
N PRO A 109 1.55 -12.23 6.61
CA PRO A 109 2.12 -11.91 7.92
C PRO A 109 1.62 -10.58 8.48
N THR A 110 1.51 -9.54 7.66
CA THR A 110 1.03 -8.22 8.12
C THR A 110 -0.44 -8.24 8.48
N ILE A 111 -1.27 -8.97 7.72
CA ILE A 111 -2.69 -9.18 8.05
C ILE A 111 -2.80 -9.95 9.38
N LEU A 112 -2.01 -11.00 9.59
CA LEU A 112 -2.02 -11.78 10.83
C LEU A 112 -1.60 -10.94 12.03
N ILE A 113 -0.54 -10.12 11.93
CA ILE A 113 -0.12 -9.21 13.00
C ILE A 113 -1.26 -8.24 13.33
N TYR A 114 -1.91 -7.67 12.31
CA TYR A 114 -3.03 -6.77 12.48
C TYR A 114 -4.21 -7.45 13.19
N LEU A 115 -4.62 -8.63 12.73
CA LEU A 115 -5.71 -9.40 13.37
C LEU A 115 -5.37 -9.75 14.81
N LEU A 116 -4.13 -10.12 15.09
CA LEU A 116 -3.66 -10.45 16.44
C LEU A 116 -3.78 -9.24 17.39
N LEU A 117 -3.47 -8.01 16.93
CA LEU A 117 -3.68 -6.79 17.71
C LEU A 117 -5.16 -6.62 18.13
N TRP A 118 -6.09 -6.92 17.21
CA TRP A 118 -7.52 -6.79 17.49
C TRP A 118 -8.04 -7.92 18.39
N VAL A 119 -7.51 -9.13 18.27
CA VAL A 119 -7.81 -10.23 19.18
C VAL A 119 -7.38 -9.89 20.61
N PHE A 120 -6.16 -9.33 20.77
CA PHE A 120 -5.69 -8.88 22.09
C PHE A 120 -6.62 -7.82 22.69
N LEU A 121 -7.06 -6.83 21.90
CA LEU A 121 -8.02 -5.85 22.37
C LEU A 121 -9.33 -6.52 22.82
N GLY A 122 -9.85 -7.47 22.03
CA GLY A 122 -11.06 -8.22 22.39
C GLY A 122 -10.92 -8.96 23.73
N ILE A 123 -9.77 -9.57 23.98
CA ILE A 123 -9.49 -10.24 25.26
C ILE A 123 -9.50 -9.22 26.40
N PHE A 124 -8.88 -8.06 26.26
CA PHE A 124 -8.89 -7.01 27.30
C PHE A 124 -10.31 -6.49 27.57
N LEU A 125 -11.15 -6.37 26.52
CA LEU A 125 -12.55 -5.95 26.68
C LEU A 125 -13.35 -6.98 27.50
N LEU A 126 -13.13 -8.27 27.24
CA LEU A 126 -13.77 -9.34 28.03
C LEU A 126 -13.28 -9.36 29.49
N LEU A 127 -12.00 -9.16 29.71
CA LEU A 127 -11.43 -9.11 31.06
C LEU A 127 -11.95 -7.92 31.89
N LYS A 128 -12.34 -6.81 31.24
CA LYS A 128 -12.94 -5.65 31.90
C LYS A 128 -14.26 -5.98 32.61
N GLU A 129 -14.99 -7.00 32.16
CA GLU A 129 -16.26 -7.39 32.72
C GLU A 129 -16.09 -8.16 34.05
N ILE A 130 -14.88 -8.59 34.41
CA ILE A 130 -14.60 -9.31 35.67
C ILE A 130 -14.56 -8.31 36.84
N PRO A 131 -15.40 -8.52 37.91
CA PRO A 131 -15.62 -7.52 38.96
C PRO A 131 -14.37 -7.03 39.69
N TYR A 132 -13.38 -7.88 39.91
CA TYR A 132 -12.15 -7.52 40.64
C TYR A 132 -11.07 -6.90 39.78
N PHE A 133 -10.99 -7.28 38.50
CA PHE A 133 -9.97 -6.82 37.55
C PHE A 133 -10.45 -5.64 36.69
N GLY A 134 -11.76 -5.42 36.61
CA GLY A 134 -12.38 -4.42 35.75
C GLY A 134 -11.81 -3.00 35.92
N PRO A 135 -11.64 -2.46 37.14
CA PRO A 135 -11.11 -1.11 37.33
C PRO A 135 -9.68 -0.93 36.82
N VAL A 136 -8.79 -1.89 37.07
CA VAL A 136 -7.38 -1.84 36.61
C VAL A 136 -7.29 -1.97 35.09
N ILE A 137 -8.02 -2.92 34.55
CA ILE A 137 -8.09 -3.14 33.08
C ILE A 137 -8.75 -1.95 32.38
N GLY A 138 -9.72 -1.29 33.02
CA GLY A 138 -10.36 -0.09 32.50
C GLY A 138 -9.37 1.06 32.23
N VAL A 139 -8.37 1.25 33.11
CA VAL A 139 -7.29 2.22 32.90
C VAL A 139 -6.40 1.84 31.71
N MET A 140 -6.02 0.56 31.62
CA MET A 140 -5.24 0.05 30.48
C MET A 140 -6.02 0.19 29.15
N LEU A 141 -7.29 -0.10 29.15
CA LEU A 141 -8.16 0.02 27.98
C LEU A 141 -8.35 1.47 27.54
N ALA A 142 -8.23 2.44 28.41
CA ALA A 142 -8.27 3.85 28.01
C ALA A 142 -7.11 4.22 27.09
N PHE A 143 -5.93 3.57 27.26
CA PHE A 143 -4.75 3.79 26.44
C PHE A 143 -4.64 2.84 25.24
N ALA A 144 -5.27 1.69 25.28
CA ALA A 144 -5.22 0.66 24.23
C ALA A 144 -5.58 1.17 22.82
N PRO A 145 -6.63 2.00 22.61
CA PRO A 145 -6.95 2.56 21.29
C PRO A 145 -5.80 3.32 20.67
N PHE A 146 -5.14 4.15 21.47
CA PHE A 146 -3.99 4.93 20.99
C PHE A 146 -2.87 4.00 20.50
N VAL A 147 -2.51 3.00 21.28
CA VAL A 147 -1.44 2.05 20.91
C VAL A 147 -1.80 1.26 19.65
N ILE A 148 -3.04 0.78 19.55
CA ILE A 148 -3.49 -0.01 18.39
C ILE A 148 -3.52 0.83 17.12
N ILE A 149 -4.05 2.05 17.19
CA ILE A 149 -4.07 2.95 16.03
C ILE A 149 -2.64 3.31 15.63
N LEU A 150 -1.79 3.67 16.58
CA LEU A 150 -0.38 3.98 16.31
C LEU A 150 0.34 2.80 15.66
N THR A 151 0.19 1.60 16.22
CA THR A 151 0.79 0.38 15.66
C THR A 151 0.25 0.07 14.26
N SER A 152 -1.05 0.25 14.03
CA SER A 152 -1.67 0.07 12.73
C SER A 152 -1.13 1.06 11.69
N ILE A 153 -0.92 2.32 12.06
CA ILE A 153 -0.30 3.33 11.20
C ILE A 153 1.16 2.94 10.87
N ILE A 154 1.93 2.55 11.88
CA ILE A 154 3.31 2.09 11.67
C ILE A 154 3.32 0.88 10.71
N LEU A 155 2.40 -0.06 10.89
CA LEU A 155 2.30 -1.24 10.03
C LEU A 155 1.93 -0.88 8.58
N VAL A 156 1.09 0.15 8.37
CA VAL A 156 0.80 0.70 7.02
C VAL A 156 2.08 1.27 6.40
N PHE A 157 2.86 2.07 7.14
CA PHE A 157 4.13 2.60 6.64
C PHE A 157 5.14 1.51 6.29
N VAL A 158 5.25 0.47 7.12
CA VAL A 158 6.08 -0.71 6.83
C VAL A 158 5.61 -1.38 5.53
N ASN A 159 4.30 -1.55 5.33
CA ASN A 159 3.77 -2.13 4.10
C ASN A 159 4.11 -1.29 2.85
N ILE A 160 3.98 0.03 2.93
CA ILE A 160 4.35 0.92 1.81
C ILE A 160 5.86 0.81 1.51
N ALA A 161 6.69 0.73 2.54
CA ALA A 161 8.13 0.52 2.38
C ALA A 161 8.44 -0.86 1.74
N LEU A 162 7.72 -1.90 2.13
CA LEU A 162 7.83 -3.23 1.50
C LEU A 162 7.44 -3.20 0.01
N LEU A 163 6.38 -2.47 -0.36
CA LEU A 163 6.00 -2.27 -1.77
C LEU A 163 7.14 -1.62 -2.56
N PHE A 164 7.79 -0.62 -1.97
CA PHE A 164 8.84 0.15 -2.63
C PHE A 164 10.13 -0.64 -2.83
N TYR A 165 10.59 -1.35 -1.81
CA TYR A 165 11.89 -2.04 -1.84
C TYR A 165 11.81 -3.49 -2.32
N ILE A 166 10.79 -4.23 -1.89
CA ILE A 166 10.65 -5.65 -2.22
C ILE A 166 10.03 -5.85 -3.59
N GLY A 167 9.13 -4.97 -4.01
CA GLY A 167 8.49 -5.03 -5.32
C GLY A 167 9.47 -5.17 -6.49
N PRO A 168 10.46 -4.26 -6.66
CA PRO A 168 11.47 -4.35 -7.71
C PRO A 168 12.33 -5.59 -7.61
N PHE A 169 12.70 -5.97 -6.39
CA PHE A 169 13.50 -7.17 -6.17
C PHE A 169 12.82 -8.44 -6.69
N ILE A 170 11.55 -8.65 -6.32
CA ILE A 170 10.80 -9.83 -6.76
C ILE A 170 10.56 -9.78 -8.27
N ALA A 171 10.30 -8.60 -8.82
CA ALA A 171 10.04 -8.42 -10.24
C ALA A 171 11.27 -8.74 -11.12
N LEU A 172 12.47 -8.39 -10.64
CA LEU A 172 13.68 -8.36 -11.43
C LEU A 172 14.67 -9.52 -11.14
N LYS A 173 14.70 -10.07 -9.91
CA LYS A 173 15.63 -11.16 -9.50
C LYS A 173 14.86 -12.38 -8.99
N SER A 174 14.44 -13.26 -9.90
CA SER A 174 13.64 -14.46 -9.55
C SER A 174 14.42 -15.58 -8.87
N HIS A 175 15.73 -15.73 -9.06
CA HIS A 175 16.46 -16.97 -8.72
C HIS A 175 17.40 -16.96 -7.50
N ARG A 176 17.80 -15.80 -6.94
CA ARG A 176 18.75 -15.74 -5.81
C ARG A 176 18.15 -15.05 -4.56
N LYS A 177 17.21 -15.73 -3.89
CA LYS A 177 16.45 -15.12 -2.77
C LYS A 177 17.25 -14.94 -1.48
N MET A 178 18.18 -15.81 -1.13
CA MET A 178 18.83 -15.79 0.19
C MET A 178 20.04 -14.83 0.29
N ASP A 179 20.82 -14.68 -0.76
CA ASP A 179 22.01 -13.82 -0.75
C ASP A 179 21.64 -12.34 -0.74
N PHE A 180 20.50 -12.01 -1.37
CA PHE A 180 20.02 -10.63 -1.47
C PHE A 180 19.62 -10.04 -0.12
N THR A 181 19.01 -10.79 0.77
CA THR A 181 18.57 -10.25 2.08
C THR A 181 19.77 -9.74 2.85
N LYS A 182 20.89 -10.46 2.82
CA LYS A 182 22.14 -10.04 3.46
C LYS A 182 22.77 -8.83 2.75
N GLU A 183 22.78 -8.83 1.42
CA GLU A 183 23.29 -7.75 0.60
C GLU A 183 22.46 -6.48 0.78
N PHE A 184 21.12 -6.58 0.75
CA PHE A 184 20.19 -5.48 0.99
C PHE A 184 20.40 -4.87 2.39
N PHE A 185 20.42 -5.68 3.44
CA PHE A 185 20.65 -5.17 4.80
C PHE A 185 22.02 -4.50 4.95
N SER A 186 23.05 -5.04 4.32
CA SER A 186 24.38 -4.44 4.31
C SER A 186 24.40 -3.07 3.62
N HIS A 187 23.80 -2.96 2.45
CA HIS A 187 23.70 -1.70 1.71
C HIS A 187 22.77 -0.70 2.40
N PHE A 188 21.64 -1.16 2.91
CA PHE A 188 20.68 -0.32 3.64
C PHE A 188 21.33 0.32 4.86
N ARG A 189 22.05 -0.47 5.67
CA ARG A 189 22.77 0.03 6.88
C ARG A 189 23.82 1.09 6.56
N LYS A 190 24.46 1.01 5.41
CA LYS A 190 25.48 1.99 4.99
C LYS A 190 24.92 3.30 4.49
N ASN A 191 23.71 3.29 3.92
CA ASN A 191 23.13 4.44 3.19
C ASN A 191 21.66 4.72 3.59
N VAL A 192 21.28 4.50 4.87
CA VAL A 192 19.90 4.64 5.37
C VAL A 192 19.24 5.96 4.93
N PHE A 193 19.98 7.06 5.03
CA PHE A 193 19.47 8.38 4.70
C PHE A 193 19.08 8.51 3.21
N SER A 194 19.91 7.98 2.31
CA SER A 194 19.58 7.97 0.87
C SER A 194 18.35 7.13 0.57
N TYR A 195 18.24 5.93 1.17
CA TYR A 195 17.06 5.07 1.01
C TYR A 195 15.79 5.77 1.50
N LEU A 196 15.86 6.39 2.67
CA LEU A 196 14.72 7.11 3.26
C LEU A 196 14.30 8.31 2.42
N LEU A 197 15.26 9.03 1.83
CA LEU A 197 14.99 10.17 0.94
C LEU A 197 14.28 9.72 -0.35
N PHE A 198 14.78 8.68 -1.02
CA PHE A 198 14.15 8.14 -2.22
C PHE A 198 12.73 7.64 -1.92
N PHE A 199 12.54 6.95 -0.79
CA PHE A 199 11.22 6.53 -0.34
C PHE A 199 10.27 7.71 -0.09
N ALA A 200 10.73 8.75 0.59
CA ALA A 200 9.94 9.95 0.85
C ALA A 200 9.49 10.62 -0.45
N VAL A 201 10.40 10.76 -1.44
CA VAL A 201 10.08 11.31 -2.76
C VAL A 201 9.06 10.42 -3.51
N ALA A 202 9.16 9.10 -3.38
CA ALA A 202 8.20 8.18 -4.01
C ALA A 202 6.77 8.31 -3.45
N VAL A 203 6.65 8.52 -2.13
CA VAL A 203 5.35 8.62 -1.43
C VAL A 203 4.73 10.00 -1.57
N LEU A 204 5.54 11.05 -1.79
CA LEU A 204 5.12 12.44 -1.80
C LEU A 204 3.95 12.73 -2.78
N PRO A 205 3.93 12.29 -4.05
CA PRO A 205 2.80 12.56 -4.96
C PRO A 205 1.48 11.94 -4.48
N ILE A 206 1.54 10.71 -3.96
CA ILE A 206 0.36 10.03 -3.39
C ILE A 206 -0.14 10.82 -2.17
N GLY A 207 0.76 11.22 -1.27
CA GLY A 207 0.44 11.99 -0.07
C GLY A 207 -0.22 13.32 -0.39
N ILE A 208 0.30 14.07 -1.36
CA ILE A 208 -0.26 15.37 -1.79
C ILE A 208 -1.68 15.17 -2.34
N ILE A 209 -1.90 14.20 -3.24
CA ILE A 209 -3.22 13.97 -3.82
C ILE A 209 -4.22 13.52 -2.75
N LEU A 210 -3.84 12.61 -1.87
CA LEU A 210 -4.69 12.18 -0.77
C LEU A 210 -5.04 13.35 0.17
N ALA A 211 -4.08 14.23 0.46
CA ALA A 211 -4.31 15.42 1.29
C ALA A 211 -5.30 16.39 0.63
N ILE A 212 -5.13 16.69 -0.66
CA ILE A 212 -6.03 17.58 -1.42
C ILE A 212 -7.44 17.01 -1.46
N LEU A 213 -7.60 15.73 -1.81
CA LEU A 213 -8.91 15.09 -1.89
C LEU A 213 -9.58 14.98 -0.51
N SER A 214 -8.82 14.70 0.54
CA SER A 214 -9.34 14.68 1.92
C SER A 214 -9.77 16.05 2.37
N LEU A 215 -8.99 17.09 2.07
CA LEU A 215 -9.35 18.49 2.36
C LEU A 215 -10.63 18.88 1.60
N THR A 216 -10.74 18.51 0.32
CA THR A 216 -11.96 18.76 -0.46
C THR A 216 -13.17 18.08 0.16
N ALA A 217 -13.04 16.82 0.59
CA ALA A 217 -14.11 16.08 1.25
C ALA A 217 -14.55 16.74 2.57
N VAL A 218 -13.60 17.29 3.34
CA VAL A 218 -13.91 18.05 4.58
C VAL A 218 -14.61 19.36 4.25
N LEU A 219 -14.10 20.15 3.31
CA LEU A 219 -14.67 21.45 2.94
C LEU A 219 -16.08 21.35 2.34
N THR A 220 -16.39 20.25 1.65
CA THR A 220 -17.71 19.99 1.09
C THR A 220 -18.68 19.37 2.10
N ASN A 221 -18.29 19.25 3.36
CA ASN A 221 -19.12 18.64 4.42
C ASN A 221 -19.63 17.23 4.07
N LEU A 222 -18.94 16.50 3.20
CA LEU A 222 -19.34 15.13 2.83
C LEU A 222 -19.42 14.19 4.03
N HIS A 223 -18.74 14.51 5.13
CA HIS A 223 -18.80 13.75 6.39
C HIS A 223 -20.07 14.02 7.21
N TYR A 224 -20.79 15.09 6.93
CA TYR A 224 -22.00 15.49 7.69
C TYR A 224 -23.32 15.03 7.04
N LEU A 225 -23.25 14.35 5.91
CA LEU A 225 -24.43 13.69 5.38
C LEU A 225 -24.82 12.56 6.33
N VAL A 226 -25.84 12.83 7.14
CA VAL A 226 -26.39 11.85 8.09
C VAL A 226 -27.04 10.74 7.27
N ALA A 227 -26.30 9.68 7.03
CA ALA A 227 -26.83 8.50 6.38
C ALA A 227 -27.72 7.76 7.37
N SER A 228 -29.01 7.72 7.12
CA SER A 228 -29.98 6.97 7.92
C SER A 228 -30.00 5.47 7.63
N HIS A 229 -29.46 5.07 6.48
CA HIS A 229 -29.49 3.71 6.01
C HIS A 229 -28.14 3.23 5.44
N VAL A 230 -27.86 1.92 5.53
CA VAL A 230 -26.64 1.28 5.00
C VAL A 230 -26.43 1.60 3.51
N LEU A 231 -27.51 1.60 2.72
CA LEU A 231 -27.45 1.91 1.30
C LEU A 231 -26.94 3.33 1.02
N SER A 232 -27.42 4.31 1.79
CA SER A 232 -27.03 5.70 1.65
C SER A 232 -25.52 5.88 1.90
N ILE A 233 -25.01 5.26 2.97
CA ILE A 233 -23.58 5.35 3.29
C ILE A 233 -22.72 4.65 2.25
N THR A 234 -23.17 3.49 1.75
CA THR A 234 -22.48 2.73 0.71
C THR A 234 -22.34 3.53 -0.59
N LEU A 235 -23.44 4.15 -1.04
CA LEU A 235 -23.43 4.99 -2.24
C LEU A 235 -22.55 6.22 -2.06
N GLN A 236 -22.60 6.88 -0.90
CA GLN A 236 -21.77 8.03 -0.59
C GLN A 236 -20.27 7.67 -0.71
N TRP A 237 -19.84 6.61 -0.04
CA TRP A 237 -18.44 6.17 -0.09
C TRP A 237 -18.03 5.68 -1.47
N PHE A 238 -18.93 5.06 -2.22
CA PHE A 238 -18.69 4.66 -3.60
C PHE A 238 -18.39 5.86 -4.50
N PHE A 239 -19.20 6.91 -4.43
CA PHE A 239 -18.99 8.12 -5.24
C PHE A 239 -17.74 8.90 -4.81
N ILE A 240 -17.40 8.92 -3.52
CA ILE A 240 -16.16 9.53 -3.02
C ILE A 240 -14.94 8.73 -3.52
N MET A 241 -15.02 7.40 -3.55
CA MET A 241 -13.94 6.53 -3.97
C MET A 241 -13.52 6.77 -5.44
N LEU A 242 -14.45 7.05 -6.34
CA LEU A 242 -14.15 7.18 -7.77
C LEU A 242 -13.08 8.25 -8.08
N PRO A 243 -13.22 9.52 -7.66
CA PRO A 243 -12.18 10.52 -7.87
C PRO A 243 -10.86 10.14 -7.18
N PHE A 244 -10.89 9.52 -6.00
CA PHE A 244 -9.67 9.02 -5.36
C PHE A 244 -8.94 8.01 -6.25
N CYS A 245 -9.65 7.04 -6.85
CA CYS A 245 -9.04 6.06 -7.75
C CYS A 245 -8.48 6.69 -9.03
N VAL A 246 -9.20 7.66 -9.63
CA VAL A 246 -8.74 8.35 -10.84
C VAL A 246 -7.43 9.09 -10.60
N PHE A 247 -7.36 9.91 -9.54
CA PHE A 247 -6.18 10.72 -9.24
C PHE A 247 -5.04 9.90 -8.62
N ALA A 248 -5.33 8.85 -7.86
CA ALA A 248 -4.31 7.96 -7.30
C ALA A 248 -3.63 7.09 -8.38
N THR A 249 -4.31 6.78 -9.49
CA THR A 249 -3.76 5.91 -10.55
C THR A 249 -2.41 6.37 -11.08
N PRO A 250 -2.22 7.62 -11.58
CA PRO A 250 -0.91 8.08 -12.05
C PRO A 250 0.14 8.10 -10.94
N CYS A 251 -0.24 8.38 -9.71
CA CYS A 251 0.69 8.38 -8.58
C CYS A 251 1.19 6.98 -8.23
N VAL A 252 0.32 5.97 -8.30
CA VAL A 252 0.71 4.57 -8.09
C VAL A 252 1.63 4.10 -9.21
N ILE A 253 1.36 4.47 -10.46
CA ILE A 253 2.25 4.17 -11.58
C ILE A 253 3.62 4.84 -11.37
N PHE A 254 3.64 6.12 -10.99
CA PHE A 254 4.87 6.83 -10.66
C PHE A 254 5.65 6.12 -9.55
N PHE A 255 4.98 5.75 -8.46
CA PHE A 255 5.59 5.07 -7.32
C PHE A 255 6.37 3.81 -7.73
N TYR A 256 5.76 2.94 -8.54
CA TYR A 256 6.42 1.71 -8.98
C TYR A 256 7.49 1.93 -10.06
N ASN A 257 7.31 2.89 -10.97
CA ASN A 257 8.34 3.28 -11.92
C ASN A 257 9.57 3.81 -11.18
N PHE A 258 9.35 4.70 -10.19
CA PHE A 258 10.40 5.27 -9.38
C PHE A 258 11.11 4.23 -8.50
N ALA A 259 10.36 3.27 -7.96
CA ALA A 259 10.92 2.13 -7.24
C ALA A 259 11.85 1.28 -8.14
N ALA A 260 11.47 1.06 -9.40
CA ALA A 260 12.29 0.34 -10.37
C ALA A 260 13.60 1.09 -10.71
N GLU A 261 13.52 2.42 -10.93
CA GLU A 261 14.70 3.24 -11.18
C GLU A 261 15.64 3.28 -9.96
N THR A 262 15.06 3.47 -8.78
CA THR A 262 15.81 3.44 -7.52
C THR A 262 16.55 2.12 -7.35
N TYR A 263 15.90 1.00 -7.65
CA TYR A 263 16.53 -0.32 -7.63
C TYR A 263 17.71 -0.42 -8.59
N ASN A 264 17.58 0.08 -9.82
CA ASN A 264 18.65 0.09 -10.82
C ASN A 264 19.86 0.94 -10.37
N VAL A 265 19.62 2.05 -9.69
CA VAL A 265 20.68 2.92 -9.16
C VAL A 265 21.41 2.27 -7.99
N PHE A 266 20.69 1.57 -7.09
CA PHE A 266 21.28 0.98 -5.89
C PHE A 266 22.00 -0.35 -6.16
N PHE A 267 21.49 -1.18 -7.06
CA PHE A 267 21.96 -2.56 -7.27
C PHE A 267 22.60 -2.80 -8.65
N GLY A 268 22.74 -1.72 -9.45
CA GLY A 268 23.24 -1.82 -10.82
C GLY A 268 22.22 -2.43 -11.79
N LYS A 269 22.52 -2.31 -13.09
CA LYS A 269 21.69 -2.92 -14.14
C LYS A 269 21.80 -4.45 -14.04
N GLY A 270 21.03 -5.04 -13.17
CA GLY A 270 20.97 -6.49 -13.03
C GLY A 270 20.61 -7.13 -14.37
N GLU A 271 21.37 -8.10 -14.80
CA GLU A 271 20.95 -9.03 -15.84
C GLU A 271 19.69 -9.73 -15.34
N ILE A 272 18.59 -9.51 -16.06
CA ILE A 272 17.34 -10.18 -15.77
C ILE A 272 17.36 -11.47 -16.55
N ASP A 273 17.32 -12.59 -15.83
CA ASP A 273 16.90 -13.86 -16.38
C ASP A 273 15.40 -13.78 -16.70
N LEU A 274 15.10 -13.53 -17.98
CA LEU A 274 13.75 -13.45 -18.55
C LEU A 274 13.21 -14.85 -18.86
#